data_0b2d03c59d9a8c94a4a2ac41011a41c2
#
_entry.id   0b2d03c59d9a8c94a4a2ac41011a41c2
#
_cell.length_a   1.000
_cell.length_b   1.000
_cell.length_c   1.000
_cell.angle_alpha   90.00
_cell.angle_beta   90.00
_cell.angle_gamma   90.00
#
_symmetry.space_group_name_H-M   'P 1'
#
loop_
_entity.id
_entity.type
_entity.pdbx_description
1 polymer ?
#
loop_
_entity_poly.entity_id
_entity_poly.type
_entity_poly.pdbx_seq_one_letter_code
_entity_poly.pdbx_strand_id
1 'polypeptide(L)'
;MSELLRCTNLTKEYSDGDNSVKVLRSINFSIDKAEQVAIVGSSGSGKSTLLHLLGALDKPTSGQVTFAQQDIFSFSSNQQAKFRNQSLGFVYQFHHLLPEFTALENVAMPLLIAKKPVKQANELAMAMLDKVGLSHRYSHKPAELSGGERQRVAIARALVTQPKLILADEPTGNLDQKTGESIYQLLSDLRDQMQTSFVVVTHDTQLAKRLDRSLNLVDGCLTDTQSVASTN
;
A
#
# COMPACT_ATOMS: atom_id res chain seq x y z
N MET A 1 8.87 19.31 8.21
CA MET A 1 8.06 18.29 7.48
C MET A 1 6.95 17.88 8.39
N SER A 2 5.74 17.61 7.91
CA SER A 2 4.60 17.26 8.78
C SER A 2 4.36 15.76 8.72
N GLU A 3 4.52 15.10 9.84
CA GLU A 3 4.26 13.68 10.03
C GLU A 3 2.85 13.31 9.58
N LEU A 4 2.74 12.27 8.75
CA LEU A 4 1.47 11.71 8.28
C LEU A 4 1.06 10.50 9.12
N LEU A 5 2.00 9.57 9.35
CA LEU A 5 1.77 8.35 10.11
C LEU A 5 2.91 8.11 11.10
N ARG A 6 2.58 7.59 12.29
CA ARG A 6 3.55 7.14 13.30
C ARG A 6 3.14 5.80 13.89
N CYS A 7 4.10 4.90 14.00
CA CYS A 7 4.01 3.68 14.79
C CYS A 7 4.82 3.85 16.07
N THR A 8 4.24 3.46 17.20
CA THR A 8 4.91 3.53 18.51
C THR A 8 4.76 2.19 19.22
N ASN A 9 5.90 1.52 19.47
CA ASN A 9 6.01 0.23 20.16
C ASN A 9 5.02 -0.83 19.64
N LEU A 10 4.79 -0.84 18.29
CA LEU A 10 3.79 -1.70 17.67
C LEU A 10 4.25 -3.16 17.72
N THR A 11 3.41 -4.03 18.26
CA THR A 11 3.66 -5.48 18.33
C THR A 11 2.53 -6.26 17.70
N LYS A 12 2.87 -7.42 17.15
CA LYS A 12 1.87 -8.38 16.69
C LYS A 12 2.29 -9.80 17.02
N GLU A 13 1.38 -10.49 17.69
CA GLU A 13 1.51 -11.88 18.07
C GLU A 13 0.26 -12.63 17.62
N TYR A 14 0.45 -13.79 17.00
CA TYR A 14 -0.62 -14.71 16.65
C TYR A 14 -0.55 -15.92 17.57
N SER A 15 -1.69 -16.31 18.14
CA SER A 15 -1.80 -17.50 18.99
C SER A 15 -2.57 -18.58 18.23
N ASP A 16 -2.02 -19.80 18.23
CA ASP A 16 -2.65 -21.01 17.72
C ASP A 16 -2.57 -22.09 18.79
N GLY A 17 -3.65 -22.22 19.56
CA GLY A 17 -3.67 -23.06 20.77
C GLY A 17 -2.61 -22.62 21.79
N ASP A 18 -1.76 -23.54 22.21
CA ASP A 18 -0.69 -23.31 23.19
C ASP A 18 0.56 -22.63 22.60
N ASN A 19 0.61 -22.47 21.27
CA ASN A 19 1.73 -21.82 20.59
C ASN A 19 1.45 -20.35 20.33
N SER A 20 2.45 -19.52 20.52
CA SER A 20 2.41 -18.09 20.22
C SER A 20 3.61 -17.70 19.36
N VAL A 21 3.33 -16.99 18.26
CA VAL A 21 4.35 -16.51 17.33
C VAL A 21 4.35 -14.97 17.32
N LYS A 22 5.44 -14.39 17.82
CA LYS A 22 5.66 -12.94 17.75
C LYS A 22 6.20 -12.57 16.38
N VAL A 23 5.33 -11.96 15.56
CA VAL A 23 5.65 -11.56 14.19
C VAL A 23 6.26 -10.16 14.14
N LEU A 24 5.77 -9.23 14.97
CA LEU A 24 6.33 -7.88 15.07
C LEU A 24 6.72 -7.57 16.51
N ARG A 25 7.90 -6.96 16.69
CA ARG A 25 8.53 -6.74 18.00
C ARG A 25 8.87 -5.25 18.19
N SER A 26 7.98 -4.50 18.82
CA SER A 26 8.20 -3.09 19.17
C SER A 26 8.63 -2.21 17.99
N ILE A 27 7.85 -2.25 16.91
CA ILE A 27 8.09 -1.46 15.71
C ILE A 27 7.88 0.02 16.01
N ASN A 28 8.89 0.84 15.70
CA ASN A 28 8.85 2.29 15.84
C ASN A 28 9.34 2.93 14.55
N PHE A 29 8.49 3.71 13.89
CA PHE A 29 8.87 4.55 12.75
C PHE A 29 7.77 5.57 12.45
N SER A 30 8.09 6.56 11.63
CA SER A 30 7.15 7.55 11.16
C SER A 30 7.29 7.75 9.64
N ILE A 31 6.26 8.30 9.04
CA ILE A 31 6.18 8.64 7.61
C ILE A 31 5.73 10.08 7.52
N ASP A 32 6.47 10.88 6.76
CA ASP A 32 6.11 12.26 6.46
C ASP A 32 5.15 12.34 5.24
N LYS A 33 4.52 13.50 5.06
CA LYS A 33 3.70 13.75 3.87
C LYS A 33 4.56 13.72 2.61
N ALA A 34 4.04 13.08 1.57
CA ALA A 34 4.68 12.87 0.28
C ALA A 34 6.00 12.06 0.35
N GLU A 35 6.30 11.42 1.49
CA GLU A 35 7.47 10.55 1.65
C GLU A 35 7.20 9.16 1.06
N GLN A 36 8.23 8.57 0.43
CA GLN A 36 8.25 7.18 -0.01
C GLN A 36 9.19 6.35 0.85
N VAL A 37 8.64 5.37 1.56
CA VAL A 37 9.41 4.49 2.44
C VAL A 37 9.36 3.06 1.90
N ALA A 38 10.53 2.47 1.67
CA ALA A 38 10.65 1.03 1.45
C ALA A 38 10.80 0.31 2.80
N ILE A 39 10.12 -0.83 2.93
CA ILE A 39 10.37 -1.79 4.01
C ILE A 39 10.85 -3.09 3.38
N VAL A 40 12.13 -3.38 3.55
CA VAL A 40 12.79 -4.53 2.95
C VAL A 40 12.91 -5.65 3.98
N GLY A 41 12.74 -6.89 3.55
CA GLY A 41 12.91 -8.06 4.43
C GLY A 41 12.68 -9.37 3.67
N SER A 42 13.17 -10.46 4.22
CA SER A 42 12.95 -11.81 3.68
C SER A 42 11.48 -12.22 3.74
N SER A 43 11.10 -13.27 3.00
CA SER A 43 9.78 -13.87 3.14
C SER A 43 9.56 -14.29 4.61
N GLY A 44 8.36 -14.06 5.13
CA GLY A 44 8.02 -14.38 6.53
C GLY A 44 8.53 -13.38 7.59
N SER A 45 9.26 -12.31 7.24
CA SER A 45 9.76 -11.32 8.22
C SER A 45 8.68 -10.46 8.89
N GLY A 46 7.42 -10.52 8.43
CA GLY A 46 6.30 -9.74 8.96
C GLY A 46 5.88 -8.53 8.13
N LYS A 47 6.39 -8.35 6.91
CA LYS A 47 6.09 -7.18 6.03
C LYS A 47 4.60 -7.00 5.77
N SER A 48 3.91 -8.03 5.29
CA SER A 48 2.47 -7.97 5.01
C SER A 48 1.66 -7.77 6.30
N THR A 49 2.09 -8.38 7.42
CA THR A 49 1.48 -8.13 8.74
C THR A 49 1.60 -6.65 9.11
N LEU A 50 2.77 -6.04 8.94
CA LEU A 50 2.95 -4.61 9.20
C LEU A 50 2.03 -3.76 8.32
N LEU A 51 1.96 -4.03 6.99
CA LEU A 51 1.02 -3.33 6.10
C LEU A 51 -0.44 -3.47 6.54
N HIS A 52 -0.85 -4.65 7.01
CA HIS A 52 -2.22 -4.86 7.50
C HIS A 52 -2.51 -4.03 8.74
N LEU A 53 -1.55 -3.87 9.65
CA LEU A 53 -1.70 -3.00 10.83
C LEU A 53 -1.76 -1.52 10.43
N LEU A 54 -0.88 -1.06 9.53
CA LEU A 54 -0.91 0.31 9.01
C LEU A 54 -2.22 0.64 8.30
N GLY A 55 -2.81 -0.36 7.66
CA GLY A 55 -4.09 -0.28 6.95
C GLY A 55 -5.33 -0.47 7.82
N ALA A 56 -5.19 -0.71 9.12
CA ALA A 56 -6.29 -1.10 10.00
C ALA A 56 -7.12 -2.28 9.45
N LEU A 57 -6.44 -3.23 8.77
CA LEU A 57 -7.02 -4.50 8.31
C LEU A 57 -6.91 -5.58 9.38
N ASP A 58 -5.93 -5.45 10.27
CA ASP A 58 -5.73 -6.29 11.45
C ASP A 58 -5.46 -5.39 12.66
N LYS A 59 -5.57 -5.92 13.88
CA LYS A 59 -5.33 -5.19 15.13
C LYS A 59 -3.96 -5.58 15.72
N PRO A 60 -3.20 -4.62 16.26
CA PRO A 60 -1.98 -4.91 16.98
C PRO A 60 -2.27 -5.67 18.30
N THR A 61 -1.29 -6.41 18.78
CA THR A 61 -1.32 -6.98 20.12
C THR A 61 -1.08 -5.89 21.16
N SER A 62 -0.15 -4.97 20.89
CA SER A 62 0.09 -3.76 21.68
C SER A 62 0.74 -2.67 20.84
N GLY A 63 0.87 -1.48 21.41
CA GLY A 63 1.40 -0.31 20.72
C GLY A 63 0.30 0.48 20.00
N GLN A 64 0.71 1.46 19.20
CA GLN A 64 -0.19 2.43 18.60
C GLN A 64 0.21 2.75 17.16
N VAL A 65 -0.78 3.01 16.31
CA VAL A 65 -0.59 3.63 14.99
C VAL A 65 -1.44 4.91 14.94
N THR A 66 -0.78 6.05 14.77
CA THR A 66 -1.46 7.32 14.57
C THR A 66 -1.37 7.75 13.11
N PHE A 67 -2.47 8.25 12.56
CA PHE A 67 -2.55 8.85 11.23
C PHE A 67 -3.10 10.27 11.34
N ALA A 68 -2.34 11.25 10.87
CA ALA A 68 -2.66 12.67 11.08
C ALA A 68 -3.01 12.98 12.55
N GLN A 69 -2.20 12.46 13.47
CA GLN A 69 -2.31 12.60 14.93
C GLN A 69 -3.51 11.89 15.58
N GLN A 70 -4.26 11.07 14.86
CA GLN A 70 -5.37 10.29 15.38
C GLN A 70 -5.01 8.81 15.46
N ASP A 71 -5.26 8.16 16.59
CA ASP A 71 -5.09 6.71 16.74
C ASP A 71 -6.15 5.98 15.91
N ILE A 72 -5.70 5.24 14.88
CA ILE A 72 -6.60 4.52 13.96
C ILE A 72 -7.32 3.34 14.63
N PHE A 73 -6.81 2.84 15.76
CA PHE A 73 -7.41 1.75 16.51
C PHE A 73 -8.41 2.21 17.56
N SER A 74 -8.47 3.52 17.85
CA SER A 74 -9.56 4.13 18.63
C SER A 74 -10.86 4.27 17.83
N PHE A 75 -10.80 4.12 16.50
CA PHE A 75 -11.95 4.22 15.62
C PHE A 75 -12.88 3.02 15.74
N SER A 76 -14.19 3.25 15.65
CA SER A 76 -15.17 2.18 15.45
C SER A 76 -14.96 1.50 14.09
N SER A 77 -15.49 0.28 13.89
CA SER A 77 -15.37 -0.48 12.64
C SER A 77 -15.83 0.32 11.41
N ASN A 78 -16.91 1.10 11.52
CA ASN A 78 -17.40 1.97 10.46
C ASN A 78 -16.44 3.14 10.17
N GLN A 79 -15.84 3.72 11.20
CA GLN A 79 -14.85 4.78 11.05
C GLN A 79 -13.57 4.24 10.42
N GLN A 80 -13.11 3.04 10.80
CA GLN A 80 -11.97 2.37 10.16
C GLN A 80 -12.25 2.06 8.68
N ALA A 81 -13.45 1.59 8.33
CA ALA A 81 -13.83 1.36 6.95
C ALA A 81 -13.81 2.67 6.13
N LYS A 82 -14.35 3.76 6.69
CA LYS A 82 -14.30 5.09 6.07
C LYS A 82 -12.87 5.60 5.95
N PHE A 83 -12.04 5.43 6.96
CA PHE A 83 -10.62 5.79 6.94
C PHE A 83 -9.87 5.05 5.82
N ARG A 84 -10.03 3.71 5.70
CA ARG A 84 -9.43 2.94 4.60
C ARG A 84 -9.87 3.44 3.24
N ASN A 85 -11.16 3.70 3.05
CA ASN A 85 -11.71 4.13 1.78
C ASN A 85 -11.24 5.55 1.36
N GLN A 86 -11.12 6.48 2.31
CA GLN A 86 -10.86 7.90 2.01
C GLN A 86 -9.40 8.31 2.15
N SER A 87 -8.62 7.63 2.98
CA SER A 87 -7.26 8.05 3.32
C SER A 87 -6.18 7.09 2.83
N LEU A 88 -6.56 5.84 2.53
CA LEU A 88 -5.62 4.80 2.13
C LEU A 88 -5.93 4.26 0.74
N GLY A 89 -4.86 3.85 0.03
CA GLY A 89 -4.95 3.01 -1.15
C GLY A 89 -4.11 1.75 -0.95
N PHE A 90 -4.56 0.63 -1.50
CA PHE A 90 -3.87 -0.66 -1.39
C PHE A 90 -3.49 -1.17 -2.77
N VAL A 91 -2.22 -1.54 -2.93
CA VAL A 91 -1.69 -2.22 -4.12
C VAL A 91 -1.09 -3.54 -3.67
N TYR A 92 -1.58 -4.65 -4.21
CA TYR A 92 -1.14 -6.01 -3.84
C TYR A 92 -0.39 -6.69 -4.98
N GLN A 93 0.50 -7.61 -4.63
CA GLN A 93 1.26 -8.43 -5.57
C GLN A 93 0.35 -9.20 -6.55
N PHE A 94 -0.77 -9.76 -6.07
CA PHE A 94 -1.74 -10.50 -6.88
C PHE A 94 -2.91 -9.64 -7.37
N HIS A 95 -2.77 -8.30 -7.36
CA HIS A 95 -3.71 -7.29 -7.84
C HIS A 95 -5.07 -7.28 -7.10
N HIS A 96 -5.62 -8.42 -6.73
CA HIS A 96 -6.93 -8.61 -6.10
C HIS A 96 -8.06 -7.84 -6.84
N LEU A 97 -8.03 -7.89 -8.18
CA LEU A 97 -9.12 -7.36 -8.99
C LEU A 97 -10.32 -8.29 -8.89
N LEU A 98 -11.50 -7.71 -8.91
CA LEU A 98 -12.76 -8.44 -8.96
C LEU A 98 -12.94 -9.01 -10.37
N PRO A 99 -12.93 -10.34 -10.56
CA PRO A 99 -12.84 -10.96 -11.89
C PRO A 99 -14.09 -10.74 -12.76
N GLU A 100 -15.25 -10.55 -12.11
CA GLU A 100 -16.52 -10.32 -12.80
C GLU A 100 -16.68 -8.89 -13.34
N PHE A 101 -15.88 -7.95 -12.81
CA PHE A 101 -15.96 -6.53 -13.14
C PHE A 101 -14.91 -6.14 -14.18
N THR A 102 -15.25 -5.20 -15.04
CA THR A 102 -14.34 -4.57 -16.00
C THR A 102 -13.25 -3.75 -15.28
N ALA A 103 -12.22 -3.31 -16.01
CA ALA A 103 -11.21 -2.39 -15.50
C ALA A 103 -11.84 -1.10 -14.95
N LEU A 104 -12.80 -0.51 -15.69
CA LEU A 104 -13.53 0.67 -15.26
C LEU A 104 -14.27 0.43 -13.94
N GLU A 105 -15.02 -0.65 -13.84
CA GLU A 105 -15.81 -0.97 -12.65
C GLU A 105 -14.92 -1.26 -11.44
N ASN A 106 -13.80 -1.98 -11.62
CA ASN A 106 -12.81 -2.20 -10.57
C ASN A 106 -12.26 -0.88 -10.01
N VAL A 107 -11.95 0.09 -10.89
CA VAL A 107 -11.43 1.40 -10.48
C VAL A 107 -12.53 2.28 -9.90
N ALA A 108 -13.77 2.20 -10.39
CA ALA A 108 -14.91 2.97 -9.86
C ALA A 108 -15.38 2.49 -8.47
N MET A 109 -15.12 1.23 -8.10
CA MET A 109 -15.64 0.60 -6.88
C MET A 109 -15.37 1.41 -5.59
N PRO A 110 -14.16 1.90 -5.30
CA PRO A 110 -13.92 2.71 -4.10
C PRO A 110 -14.75 3.99 -4.05
N LEU A 111 -15.04 4.60 -5.19
CA LEU A 111 -15.87 5.81 -5.29
C LEU A 111 -17.35 5.51 -5.05
N LEU A 112 -17.82 4.36 -5.53
CA LEU A 112 -19.20 3.88 -5.28
C LEU A 112 -19.39 3.53 -3.81
N ILE A 113 -18.40 2.90 -3.17
CA ILE A 113 -18.39 2.66 -1.72
C ILE A 113 -18.45 3.99 -0.96
N ALA A 114 -17.77 5.03 -1.43
CA ALA A 114 -17.85 6.40 -0.91
C ALA A 114 -19.18 7.10 -1.22
N LYS A 115 -20.15 6.39 -1.83
CA LYS A 115 -21.48 6.90 -2.22
C LYS A 115 -21.47 8.03 -3.25
N LYS A 116 -20.44 8.10 -4.10
CA LYS A 116 -20.46 9.02 -5.25
C LYS A 116 -21.50 8.56 -6.28
N PRO A 117 -22.18 9.49 -6.98
CA PRO A 117 -23.06 9.14 -8.09
C PRO A 117 -22.34 8.32 -9.15
N VAL A 118 -22.98 7.29 -9.70
CA VAL A 118 -22.38 6.35 -10.67
C VAL A 118 -21.72 7.08 -11.85
N LYS A 119 -22.38 8.08 -12.42
CA LYS A 119 -21.84 8.88 -13.52
C LYS A 119 -20.50 9.53 -13.14
N GLN A 120 -20.45 10.21 -11.99
CA GLN A 120 -19.23 10.85 -11.48
C GLN A 120 -18.14 9.84 -11.15
N ALA A 121 -18.50 8.68 -10.56
CA ALA A 121 -17.55 7.61 -10.25
C ALA A 121 -16.89 7.07 -11.54
N ASN A 122 -17.68 6.85 -12.60
CA ASN A 122 -17.16 6.38 -13.88
C ASN A 122 -16.27 7.43 -14.56
N GLU A 123 -16.64 8.71 -14.56
CA GLU A 123 -15.81 9.79 -15.12
C GLU A 123 -14.43 9.88 -14.42
N LEU A 124 -14.40 9.81 -13.09
CA LEU A 124 -13.16 9.81 -12.33
C LEU A 124 -12.33 8.54 -12.55
N ALA A 125 -12.98 7.39 -12.65
CA ALA A 125 -12.31 6.12 -12.93
C ALA A 125 -11.71 6.08 -14.34
N MET A 126 -12.40 6.59 -15.36
CA MET A 126 -11.87 6.75 -16.72
C MET A 126 -10.63 7.65 -16.71
N ALA A 127 -10.72 8.83 -16.09
CA ALA A 127 -9.60 9.76 -16.00
C ALA A 127 -8.39 9.14 -15.28
N MET A 128 -8.61 8.28 -14.29
CA MET A 128 -7.51 7.58 -13.61
C MET A 128 -6.92 6.45 -14.48
N LEU A 129 -7.77 5.71 -15.22
CA LEU A 129 -7.30 4.71 -16.19
C LEU A 129 -6.49 5.34 -17.32
N ASP A 130 -6.85 6.53 -17.77
CA ASP A 130 -6.06 7.29 -18.74
C ASP A 130 -4.68 7.65 -18.20
N LYS A 131 -4.59 8.12 -16.95
CA LYS A 131 -3.32 8.44 -16.28
C LYS A 131 -2.39 7.23 -16.18
N VAL A 132 -2.92 6.02 -16.03
CA VAL A 132 -2.12 4.80 -16.01
C VAL A 132 -1.92 4.18 -17.40
N GLY A 133 -2.35 4.86 -18.49
CA GLY A 133 -2.15 4.43 -19.88
C GLY A 133 -3.10 3.31 -20.34
N LEU A 134 -4.31 3.22 -19.78
CA LEU A 134 -5.29 2.18 -20.08
C LEU A 134 -6.61 2.70 -20.67
N SER A 135 -6.59 3.83 -21.39
CA SER A 135 -7.77 4.41 -22.06
C SER A 135 -8.48 3.44 -23.01
N HIS A 136 -7.74 2.49 -23.59
CA HIS A 136 -8.24 1.49 -24.53
C HIS A 136 -8.72 0.18 -23.85
N ARG A 137 -8.74 0.12 -22.49
CA ARG A 137 -9.03 -1.10 -21.71
C ARG A 137 -10.22 -0.99 -20.76
N TYR A 138 -11.01 0.07 -20.78
CA TYR A 138 -12.10 0.31 -19.83
C TYR A 138 -13.07 -0.87 -19.67
N SER A 139 -13.48 -1.49 -20.79
CA SER A 139 -14.46 -2.59 -20.82
C SER A 139 -13.85 -3.98 -20.65
N HIS A 140 -12.51 -4.11 -20.57
CA HIS A 140 -11.86 -5.40 -20.44
C HIS A 140 -11.97 -5.92 -19.01
N LYS A 141 -12.21 -7.22 -18.86
CA LYS A 141 -12.15 -7.93 -17.57
C LYS A 141 -10.72 -8.33 -17.23
N PRO A 142 -10.40 -8.61 -15.95
CA PRO A 142 -9.05 -9.01 -15.53
C PRO A 142 -8.44 -10.16 -16.31
N ALA A 143 -9.26 -11.15 -16.74
CA ALA A 143 -8.81 -12.27 -17.55
C ALA A 143 -8.31 -11.87 -18.97
N GLU A 144 -8.75 -10.72 -19.48
CA GLU A 144 -8.40 -10.21 -20.81
C GLU A 144 -7.21 -9.24 -20.77
N LEU A 145 -6.65 -8.99 -19.59
CA LEU A 145 -5.54 -8.07 -19.34
C LEU A 145 -4.24 -8.83 -19.08
N SER A 146 -3.13 -8.29 -19.59
CA SER A 146 -1.79 -8.76 -19.22
C SER A 146 -1.49 -8.51 -17.73
N GLY A 147 -0.42 -9.12 -17.19
CA GLY A 147 0.00 -8.90 -15.80
C GLY A 147 0.26 -7.42 -15.48
N GLY A 148 0.98 -6.73 -16.37
CA GLY A 148 1.26 -5.30 -16.22
C GLY A 148 0.01 -4.43 -16.34
N GLU A 149 -0.94 -4.77 -17.23
CA GLU A 149 -2.21 -4.05 -17.33
C GLU A 149 -3.06 -4.25 -16.06
N ARG A 150 -3.14 -5.48 -15.53
CA ARG A 150 -3.81 -5.74 -14.24
C ARG A 150 -3.21 -4.91 -13.11
N GLN A 151 -1.87 -4.81 -13.06
CA GLN A 151 -1.20 -4.01 -12.04
C GLN A 151 -1.53 -2.52 -12.19
N ARG A 152 -1.56 -1.99 -13.42
CA ARG A 152 -1.99 -0.61 -13.69
C ARG A 152 -3.44 -0.35 -13.25
N VAL A 153 -4.36 -1.30 -13.49
CA VAL A 153 -5.74 -1.21 -12.96
C VAL A 153 -5.76 -1.20 -11.43
N ALA A 154 -4.96 -2.06 -10.77
CA ALA A 154 -4.89 -2.09 -9.31
C ALA A 154 -4.32 -0.78 -8.73
N ILE A 155 -3.32 -0.17 -9.38
CA ILE A 155 -2.78 1.15 -9.03
C ILE A 155 -3.84 2.23 -9.23
N ALA A 156 -4.54 2.25 -10.37
CA ALA A 156 -5.62 3.19 -10.63
C ALA A 156 -6.72 3.08 -9.57
N ARG A 157 -7.14 1.86 -9.21
CA ARG A 157 -8.12 1.63 -8.14
C ARG A 157 -7.64 2.15 -6.79
N ALA A 158 -6.36 1.98 -6.46
CA ALA A 158 -5.79 2.47 -5.21
C ALA A 158 -5.74 4.00 -5.13
N LEU A 159 -5.55 4.69 -6.28
CA LEU A 159 -5.35 6.14 -6.34
C LEU A 159 -6.62 6.95 -6.66
N VAL A 160 -7.69 6.31 -7.13
CA VAL A 160 -8.90 7.01 -7.63
C VAL A 160 -9.60 7.87 -6.58
N THR A 161 -9.48 7.51 -5.30
CA THR A 161 -10.01 8.27 -4.16
C THR A 161 -9.08 9.40 -3.72
N GLN A 162 -7.92 9.57 -4.35
CA GLN A 162 -6.85 10.51 -3.98
C GLN A 162 -6.42 10.33 -2.51
N PRO A 163 -5.96 9.13 -2.13
CA PRO A 163 -5.59 8.83 -0.75
C PRO A 163 -4.33 9.60 -0.34
N LYS A 164 -4.15 9.79 0.97
CA LYS A 164 -2.94 10.40 1.53
C LYS A 164 -1.77 9.42 1.62
N LEU A 165 -2.06 8.12 1.69
CA LEU A 165 -1.06 7.05 1.83
C LEU A 165 -1.43 5.85 0.97
N ILE A 166 -0.48 5.35 0.19
CA ILE A 166 -0.54 4.07 -0.49
C ILE A 166 0.26 3.04 0.30
N LEU A 167 -0.35 1.89 0.52
CA LEU A 167 0.27 0.69 1.08
C LEU A 167 0.44 -0.34 -0.04
N ALA A 168 1.68 -0.61 -0.44
CA ALA A 168 1.98 -1.49 -1.56
C ALA A 168 2.73 -2.74 -1.07
N ASP A 169 2.15 -3.91 -1.33
CA ASP A 169 2.75 -5.22 -1.03
C ASP A 169 3.31 -5.83 -2.31
N GLU A 170 4.65 -5.83 -2.45
CA GLU A 170 5.38 -6.39 -3.61
C GLU A 170 4.78 -5.94 -4.96
N PRO A 171 4.67 -4.63 -5.24
CA PRO A 171 3.88 -4.11 -6.37
C PRO A 171 4.41 -4.52 -7.75
N THR A 172 5.62 -5.07 -7.82
CA THR A 172 6.28 -5.56 -9.05
C THR A 172 6.66 -7.03 -8.99
N GLY A 173 6.38 -7.72 -7.87
CA GLY A 173 6.91 -9.05 -7.58
C GLY A 173 6.49 -10.17 -8.55
N ASN A 174 5.39 -10.00 -9.28
CA ASN A 174 4.88 -10.97 -10.27
C ASN A 174 5.08 -10.53 -11.72
N LEU A 175 5.92 -9.51 -11.96
CA LEU A 175 6.13 -8.93 -13.28
C LEU A 175 7.55 -9.23 -13.77
N ASP A 176 7.73 -9.30 -15.08
CA ASP A 176 9.06 -9.29 -15.66
C ASP A 176 9.78 -7.95 -15.38
N GLN A 177 11.09 -7.95 -15.46
CA GLN A 177 11.92 -6.81 -15.09
C GLN A 177 11.54 -5.53 -15.85
N LYS A 178 11.27 -5.60 -17.16
CA LYS A 178 10.91 -4.44 -17.98
C LYS A 178 9.55 -3.87 -17.58
N THR A 179 8.57 -4.73 -17.36
CA THR A 179 7.24 -4.34 -16.90
C THR A 179 7.31 -3.75 -15.50
N GLY A 180 8.06 -4.37 -14.58
CA GLY A 180 8.30 -3.88 -13.22
C GLY A 180 8.88 -2.47 -13.20
N GLU A 181 9.89 -2.21 -14.05
CA GLU A 181 10.48 -0.87 -14.22
C GLU A 181 9.44 0.17 -14.67
N SER A 182 8.59 -0.20 -15.65
CA SER A 182 7.51 0.67 -16.12
C SER A 182 6.45 0.97 -15.05
N ILE A 183 6.14 0.00 -14.18
CA ILE A 183 5.23 0.19 -13.05
C ILE A 183 5.85 1.11 -11.99
N TYR A 184 7.14 0.92 -11.72
CA TYR A 184 7.86 1.78 -10.78
C TYR A 184 7.86 3.25 -11.25
N GLN A 185 8.21 3.49 -12.53
CA GLN A 185 8.20 4.85 -13.09
C GLN A 185 6.81 5.47 -12.99
N LEU A 186 5.76 4.70 -13.30
CA LEU A 186 4.38 5.14 -13.14
C LEU A 186 4.05 5.55 -11.70
N LEU A 187 4.46 4.76 -10.70
CA LEU A 187 4.23 5.09 -9.28
C LEU A 187 4.96 6.38 -8.88
N SER A 188 6.19 6.58 -9.38
CA SER A 188 6.97 7.80 -9.14
C SER A 188 6.29 9.03 -9.75
N ASP A 189 5.85 8.94 -11.02
CA ASP A 189 5.18 10.04 -11.71
C ASP A 189 3.86 10.42 -11.03
N LEU A 190 3.09 9.41 -10.59
CA LEU A 190 1.82 9.63 -9.88
C LEU A 190 2.02 10.22 -8.49
N ARG A 191 3.09 9.82 -7.77
CA ARG A 191 3.48 10.45 -6.50
C ARG A 191 3.65 11.95 -6.66
N ASP A 192 4.49 12.35 -7.62
CA ASP A 192 4.84 13.76 -7.84
C ASP A 192 3.62 14.60 -8.20
N GLN A 193 2.70 14.03 -8.99
CA GLN A 193 1.46 14.69 -9.38
C GLN A 193 0.43 14.81 -8.25
N MET A 194 0.35 13.80 -7.37
CA MET A 194 -0.72 13.68 -6.38
C MET A 194 -0.28 14.02 -4.96
N GLN A 195 1.02 14.17 -4.71
CA GLN A 195 1.60 14.43 -3.38
C GLN A 195 1.18 13.37 -2.34
N THR A 196 1.04 12.12 -2.78
CA THR A 196 0.65 10.97 -1.96
C THR A 196 1.88 10.30 -1.39
N SER A 197 1.86 9.92 -0.10
CA SER A 197 2.92 9.13 0.53
C SER A 197 2.81 7.66 0.16
N PHE A 198 3.93 6.92 0.18
CA PHE A 198 3.96 5.49 -0.14
C PHE A 198 4.73 4.71 0.92
N VAL A 199 4.18 3.57 1.32
CA VAL A 199 4.91 2.49 1.97
C VAL A 199 4.93 1.31 1.03
N VAL A 200 6.11 0.91 0.61
CA VAL A 200 6.32 -0.24 -0.28
C VAL A 200 7.04 -1.31 0.50
N VAL A 201 6.40 -2.45 0.75
CA VAL A 201 7.12 -3.61 1.26
C VAL A 201 7.58 -4.45 0.08
N THR A 202 8.86 -4.85 0.11
CA THR A 202 9.47 -5.59 -0.99
C THR A 202 10.68 -6.39 -0.51
N HIS A 203 11.07 -7.42 -1.28
CA HIS A 203 12.36 -8.07 -1.17
C HIS A 203 13.37 -7.53 -2.21
N ASP A 204 12.92 -6.69 -3.14
CA ASP A 204 13.76 -6.06 -4.16
C ASP A 204 14.52 -4.85 -3.59
N THR A 205 15.81 -5.06 -3.30
CA THR A 205 16.69 -4.02 -2.78
C THR A 205 17.01 -2.93 -3.82
N GLN A 206 16.91 -3.22 -5.13
CA GLN A 206 17.13 -2.22 -6.17
C GLN A 206 15.95 -1.24 -6.23
N LEU A 207 14.73 -1.77 -6.13
CA LEU A 207 13.55 -0.94 -5.99
C LEU A 207 13.61 -0.07 -4.73
N ALA A 208 13.98 -0.65 -3.59
CA ALA A 208 14.06 0.06 -2.31
C ALA A 208 15.02 1.26 -2.34
N LYS A 209 16.15 1.14 -3.06
CA LYS A 209 17.15 2.23 -3.19
C LYS A 209 16.65 3.46 -3.97
N ARG A 210 15.54 3.34 -4.68
CA ARG A 210 14.96 4.44 -5.49
C ARG A 210 13.92 5.25 -4.71
N LEU A 211 13.53 4.76 -3.53
CA LEU A 211 12.62 5.44 -2.64
C LEU A 211 13.39 6.40 -1.70
N ASP A 212 12.70 7.34 -1.08
CA ASP A 212 13.33 8.41 -0.28
C ASP A 212 14.06 7.82 0.94
N ARG A 213 13.55 6.72 1.52
CA ARG A 213 14.14 6.02 2.67
C ARG A 213 13.85 4.53 2.61
N SER A 214 14.78 3.72 3.12
CA SER A 214 14.55 2.29 3.26
C SER A 214 14.83 1.80 4.69
N LEU A 215 13.96 0.92 5.18
CA LEU A 215 14.01 0.28 6.47
C LEU A 215 14.13 -1.23 6.27
N ASN A 216 14.92 -1.90 7.10
CA ASN A 216 15.02 -3.35 7.08
C ASN A 216 14.15 -3.96 8.18
N LEU A 217 13.28 -4.91 7.80
CA LEU A 217 12.49 -5.72 8.74
C LEU A 217 13.11 -7.11 8.85
N VAL A 218 13.77 -7.35 9.98
CA VAL A 218 14.46 -8.62 10.28
C VAL A 218 13.93 -9.15 11.62
N ASP A 219 13.48 -10.40 11.64
CA ASP A 219 12.95 -11.08 12.84
C ASP A 219 11.92 -10.24 13.62
N GLY A 220 11.05 -9.53 12.88
CA GLY A 220 10.01 -8.69 13.44
C GLY A 220 10.49 -7.36 14.02
N CYS A 221 11.74 -6.96 13.81
CA CYS A 221 12.32 -5.68 14.23
C CYS A 221 12.64 -4.80 13.01
N LEU A 222 12.37 -3.49 13.12
CA LEU A 222 12.78 -2.50 12.09
C LEU A 222 14.14 -1.91 12.47
N THR A 223 15.03 -1.82 11.46
CA THR A 223 16.33 -1.13 11.56
C THR A 223 16.51 -0.21 10.37
N ASP A 224 17.10 0.96 10.57
CA ASP A 224 17.46 1.87 9.48
C ASP A 224 18.61 1.26 8.66
N THR A 225 18.48 1.31 7.33
CA THR A 225 19.52 0.78 6.42
C THR A 225 20.83 1.56 6.52
N GLN A 226 20.81 2.81 7.03
CA GLN A 226 22.02 3.62 7.23
C GLN A 226 22.84 3.23 8.45
N SER A 227 22.28 2.47 9.42
CA SER A 227 23.01 2.09 10.65
C SER A 227 23.91 0.86 10.51
N VAL A 228 23.83 0.11 9.42
CA VAL A 228 24.63 -1.12 9.21
C VAL A 228 26.00 -0.85 8.57
N ALA A 229 26.24 0.35 8.03
CA ALA A 229 27.50 0.70 7.38
C ALA A 229 28.63 1.18 8.34
N SER A 230 28.37 1.22 9.66
CA SER A 230 29.31 1.80 10.65
C SER A 230 29.94 0.77 11.61
N THR A 231 29.88 -0.54 11.30
CA THR A 231 30.50 -1.57 12.13
C THR A 231 31.26 -2.56 11.23
N ASN A 232 32.39 -2.10 10.68
CA ASN A 232 33.52 -2.92 10.27
C ASN A 232 34.82 -2.13 10.46
#